data_df58cfa2d1975191eefeedefea726746
#
_entry.id   df58cfa2d1975191eefeedefea726746
#
_cell.length_a   1.000
_cell.length_b   1.000
_cell.length_c   1.000
_cell.angle_alpha   90.00
_cell.angle_beta   90.00
_cell.angle_gamma   90.00
#
_symmetry.space_group_name_H-M   'P 1'
#
loop_
_entity.id
_entity.type
_entity.pdbx_description
1 polymer ?
#
loop_
_entity_poly.entity_id
_entity_poly.type
_entity_poly.pdbx_seq_one_letter_code
_entity_poly.pdbx_strand_id
1 'polypeptide(L)'
;MKIKNIAVIPARKNSKGIKFKNRIFFHLTADFAKGLSFINNIIVTSDDPTIIKKAKNYNFEIHKRKKIYATDKTSIKKTLKNLIKEKKLNKNDILWLFYIPLVNREKKDFNRAYKITKKKKFKSLCSFIEINYSQHPFYCWKYNKNKISQYIPNKIFRRQDLPKAYSHFHYLSCFKIGEINQLNEELINSFTTPIFLNNHTAKNLIEIDTIDDVKRLKLKKKYKNK
;
A
#
# COMPACT_ATOMS: atom_id res chain seq x y z
N MET A 1 -7.21 25.99 9.82
CA MET A 1 -6.29 25.56 8.73
C MET A 1 -6.96 24.51 7.85
N LYS A 2 -6.80 24.60 6.54
CA LYS A 2 -7.32 23.59 5.58
C LYS A 2 -6.51 22.30 5.70
N ILE A 3 -7.16 21.15 5.85
CA ILE A 3 -6.52 19.83 5.91
C ILE A 3 -5.86 19.55 4.56
N LYS A 4 -4.57 19.20 4.58
CA LYS A 4 -3.82 18.81 3.38
C LYS A 4 -3.83 17.29 3.19
N ASN A 5 -3.87 16.86 1.94
CA ASN A 5 -3.68 15.48 1.53
C ASN A 5 -2.26 15.33 0.99
N ILE A 6 -1.43 14.57 1.65
CA ILE A 6 -0.01 14.40 1.35
C ILE A 6 0.22 12.99 0.83
N ALA A 7 0.65 12.87 -0.42
CA ALA A 7 1.08 11.59 -0.97
C ALA A 7 2.51 11.27 -0.53
N VAL A 8 2.74 10.06 -0.04
CA VAL A 8 4.09 9.57 0.26
C VAL A 8 4.40 8.37 -0.62
N ILE A 9 5.51 8.45 -1.36
CA ILE A 9 6.03 7.38 -2.22
C ILE A 9 7.30 6.81 -1.55
N PRO A 10 7.22 5.66 -0.87
CA PRO A 10 8.38 5.00 -0.30
C PRO A 10 9.17 4.25 -1.37
N ALA A 11 10.46 4.55 -1.50
CA ALA A 11 11.33 3.97 -2.53
C ALA A 11 12.73 3.70 -1.99
N ARG A 12 12.93 2.57 -1.32
CA ARG A 12 14.28 2.18 -0.87
C ARG A 12 15.14 1.68 -2.04
N LYS A 13 16.47 1.82 -1.92
CA LYS A 13 17.45 1.43 -2.94
C LYS A 13 17.37 -0.06 -3.25
N ASN A 14 17.39 -0.90 -2.23
CA ASN A 14 17.45 -2.33 -2.38
C ASN A 14 16.05 -2.95 -2.28
N SER A 15 15.57 -3.59 -3.36
CA SER A 15 14.38 -4.43 -3.36
C SER A 15 14.79 -5.88 -3.63
N LYS A 16 14.17 -6.85 -2.89
CA LYS A 16 14.59 -8.26 -2.92
C LYS A 16 14.22 -8.98 -4.22
N GLY A 17 13.05 -8.71 -4.78
CA GLY A 17 12.59 -9.41 -5.97
C GLY A 17 13.33 -8.96 -7.23
N ILE A 18 12.84 -7.93 -7.88
CA ILE A 18 13.45 -7.39 -9.10
C ILE A 18 14.49 -6.35 -8.74
N LYS A 19 15.75 -6.54 -9.20
CA LYS A 19 16.82 -5.57 -9.03
C LYS A 19 16.40 -4.21 -9.59
N PHE A 20 16.56 -3.15 -8.80
CA PHE A 20 16.17 -1.79 -9.15
C PHE A 20 14.68 -1.58 -9.47
N LYS A 21 13.80 -2.44 -9.00
CA LYS A 21 12.35 -2.36 -9.20
C LYS A 21 11.81 -0.93 -9.06
N ASN A 22 12.16 -0.26 -7.96
CA ASN A 22 11.69 1.09 -7.70
C ASN A 22 12.18 2.09 -8.75
N ARG A 23 13.41 1.96 -9.26
CA ARG A 23 13.94 2.84 -10.31
C ARG A 23 13.19 2.68 -11.64
N ILE A 24 12.79 1.43 -11.95
CA ILE A 24 12.12 1.09 -13.21
C ILE A 24 10.68 1.61 -13.21
N PHE A 25 9.94 1.39 -12.11
CA PHE A 25 8.50 1.63 -12.06
C PHE A 25 8.09 2.92 -11.35
N PHE A 26 9.04 3.73 -10.88
CA PHE A 26 8.80 5.00 -10.18
C PHE A 26 7.83 5.91 -10.94
N HIS A 27 8.05 6.08 -12.25
CA HIS A 27 7.24 6.98 -13.08
C HIS A 27 5.75 6.63 -13.05
N LEU A 28 5.37 5.33 -13.07
CA LEU A 28 3.97 4.91 -13.04
C LEU A 28 3.25 5.40 -11.79
N THR A 29 3.93 5.37 -10.64
CA THR A 29 3.36 5.83 -9.37
C THR A 29 3.42 7.35 -9.25
N ALA A 30 4.49 7.97 -9.74
CA ALA A 30 4.67 9.42 -9.75
C ALA A 30 3.59 10.12 -10.59
N ASP A 31 3.38 9.66 -11.83
CA ASP A 31 2.37 10.19 -12.75
C ASP A 31 0.96 10.01 -12.18
N PHE A 32 0.68 8.83 -11.61
CA PHE A 32 -0.62 8.57 -11.00
C PHE A 32 -0.89 9.51 -9.81
N ALA A 33 0.06 9.63 -8.87
CA ALA A 33 -0.09 10.48 -7.69
C ALA A 33 -0.24 11.96 -8.08
N LYS A 34 0.55 12.44 -9.06
CA LYS A 34 0.47 13.80 -9.62
C LYS A 34 -0.88 14.08 -10.28
N GLY A 35 -1.47 13.05 -10.89
CA GLY A 35 -2.76 13.15 -11.57
C GLY A 35 -4.00 13.14 -10.66
N LEU A 36 -3.85 13.11 -9.34
CA LEU A 36 -4.95 13.16 -8.36
C LEU A 36 -5.15 14.61 -7.87
N SER A 37 -6.26 15.22 -8.25
CA SER A 37 -6.55 16.66 -7.98
C SER A 37 -6.63 17.01 -6.49
N PHE A 38 -6.92 16.06 -5.63
CA PHE A 38 -7.04 16.29 -4.18
C PHE A 38 -5.70 16.20 -3.43
N ILE A 39 -4.62 15.72 -4.06
CA ILE A 39 -3.28 15.66 -3.46
C ILE A 39 -2.66 17.04 -3.51
N ASN A 40 -2.29 17.57 -2.34
CA ASN A 40 -1.72 18.91 -2.19
C ASN A 40 -0.19 18.91 -2.23
N ASN A 41 0.45 17.81 -1.80
CA ASN A 41 1.90 17.67 -1.80
C ASN A 41 2.28 16.20 -2.01
N ILE A 42 3.42 15.97 -2.67
CA ILE A 42 3.97 14.64 -2.89
C ILE A 42 5.37 14.59 -2.32
N ILE A 43 5.61 13.68 -1.38
CA ILE A 43 6.89 13.46 -0.72
C ILE A 43 7.43 12.09 -1.12
N VAL A 44 8.64 12.06 -1.68
CA VAL A 44 9.35 10.81 -1.96
C VAL A 44 10.33 10.54 -0.83
N THR A 45 10.17 9.39 -0.14
CA THR A 45 11.11 8.97 0.90
C THR A 45 12.04 7.89 0.37
N SER A 46 13.33 8.23 0.22
CA SER A 46 14.32 7.35 -0.42
C SER A 46 15.74 7.53 0.12
N ASP A 47 16.51 6.44 0.10
CA ASP A 47 17.95 6.36 0.26
C ASP A 47 18.68 6.17 -1.08
N ASP A 48 17.93 6.12 -2.20
CA ASP A 48 18.45 5.90 -3.54
C ASP A 48 18.69 7.21 -4.29
N PRO A 49 19.96 7.57 -4.62
CA PRO A 49 20.27 8.80 -5.35
C PRO A 49 19.54 8.91 -6.70
N THR A 50 19.35 7.79 -7.41
CA THR A 50 18.63 7.76 -8.69
C THR A 50 17.16 8.12 -8.52
N ILE A 51 16.51 7.60 -7.50
CA ILE A 51 15.12 7.95 -7.16
C ILE A 51 15.01 9.40 -6.76
N ILE A 52 15.96 9.88 -5.92
CA ILE A 52 16.00 11.28 -5.50
C ILE A 52 16.13 12.21 -6.72
N LYS A 53 17.01 11.88 -7.68
CA LYS A 53 17.13 12.65 -8.93
C LYS A 53 15.82 12.65 -9.72
N LYS A 54 15.19 11.47 -9.89
CA LYS A 54 13.88 11.37 -10.58
C LYS A 54 12.81 12.20 -9.88
N ALA A 55 12.72 12.13 -8.55
CA ALA A 55 11.73 12.89 -7.77
C ALA A 55 11.93 14.41 -7.92
N LYS A 56 13.19 14.89 -7.98
CA LYS A 56 13.50 16.31 -8.28
C LYS A 56 12.97 16.73 -9.65
N ASN A 57 13.13 15.89 -10.68
CA ASN A 57 12.61 16.19 -12.03
C ASN A 57 11.07 16.29 -12.07
N TYR A 58 10.37 15.65 -11.12
CA TYR A 58 8.92 15.79 -10.93
C TYR A 58 8.53 17.00 -10.08
N ASN A 59 9.49 17.76 -9.53
CA ASN A 59 9.30 18.80 -8.52
C ASN A 59 8.63 18.28 -7.24
N PHE A 60 8.92 17.02 -6.86
CA PHE A 60 8.42 16.43 -5.62
C PHE A 60 9.31 16.77 -4.45
N GLU A 61 8.72 16.89 -3.27
CA GLU A 61 9.45 17.06 -2.04
C GLU A 61 10.22 15.75 -1.69
N ILE A 62 11.42 15.91 -1.15
CA ILE A 62 12.30 14.78 -0.84
C ILE A 62 12.50 14.66 0.67
N HIS A 63 12.31 13.46 1.17
CA HIS A 63 12.78 13.01 2.46
C HIS A 63 13.94 12.01 2.23
N LYS A 64 15.17 12.45 2.55
CA LYS A 64 16.36 11.57 2.49
C LYS A 64 16.28 10.56 3.62
N ARG A 65 15.93 9.30 3.27
CA ARG A 65 15.81 8.21 4.25
C ARG A 65 17.16 7.83 4.81
N LYS A 66 17.32 7.89 6.13
CA LYS A 66 18.52 7.39 6.80
C LYS A 66 18.68 5.89 6.62
N LYS A 67 19.92 5.38 6.55
CA LYS A 67 20.23 3.96 6.35
C LYS A 67 19.51 3.04 7.34
N ILE A 68 19.39 3.45 8.62
CA ILE A 68 18.68 2.68 9.65
C ILE A 68 17.19 2.44 9.34
N TYR A 69 16.56 3.31 8.54
CA TYR A 69 15.17 3.18 8.09
C TYR A 69 15.03 2.56 6.70
N ALA A 70 16.14 2.21 6.05
CA ALA A 70 16.15 1.62 4.69
C ALA A 70 16.40 0.11 4.68
N THR A 71 16.43 -0.54 5.85
CA THR A 71 16.66 -1.98 5.98
C THR A 71 15.39 -2.79 5.69
N ASP A 72 15.55 -4.09 5.41
CA ASP A 72 14.44 -5.03 5.23
C ASP A 72 13.62 -5.25 6.50
N LYS A 73 14.24 -5.06 7.67
CA LYS A 73 13.58 -5.24 8.97
C LYS A 73 12.85 -3.98 9.46
N THR A 74 13.03 -2.86 8.77
CA THR A 74 12.37 -1.60 9.17
C THR A 74 10.98 -1.54 8.60
N SER A 75 9.97 -1.49 9.47
CA SER A 75 8.59 -1.32 9.05
C SER A 75 8.35 0.01 8.36
N ILE A 76 7.32 0.05 7.51
CA ILE A 76 6.89 1.29 6.88
C ILE A 76 6.46 2.33 7.91
N LYS A 77 5.80 1.92 8.99
CA LYS A 77 5.41 2.79 10.09
C LYS A 77 6.59 3.55 10.69
N LYS A 78 7.70 2.85 10.98
CA LYS A 78 8.93 3.49 11.50
C LYS A 78 9.49 4.54 10.53
N THR A 79 9.51 4.21 9.24
CA THR A 79 9.93 5.14 8.18
C THR A 79 9.04 6.38 8.12
N LEU A 80 7.71 6.20 8.17
CA LEU A 80 6.75 7.29 8.13
C LEU A 80 6.81 8.17 9.39
N LYS A 81 7.00 7.58 10.57
CA LYS A 81 7.21 8.36 11.82
C LYS A 81 8.42 9.27 11.71
N ASN A 82 9.53 8.78 11.16
CA ASN A 82 10.73 9.60 10.93
C ASN A 82 10.43 10.72 9.92
N LEU A 83 9.80 10.40 8.79
CA LEU A 83 9.39 11.39 7.78
C LEU A 83 8.51 12.49 8.39
N ILE A 84 7.46 12.11 9.11
CA ILE A 84 6.51 13.03 9.75
C ILE A 84 7.26 13.98 10.69
N LYS A 85 8.17 13.46 11.50
CA LYS A 85 9.00 14.25 12.43
C LYS A 85 9.92 15.22 11.68
N GLU A 86 10.70 14.74 10.71
CA GLU A 86 11.69 15.55 9.99
C GLU A 86 11.02 16.63 9.12
N LYS A 87 9.87 16.32 8.52
CA LYS A 87 9.11 17.26 7.69
C LYS A 87 8.12 18.10 8.49
N LYS A 88 8.06 17.95 9.81
CA LYS A 88 7.13 18.68 10.70
C LYS A 88 5.70 18.69 10.21
N LEU A 89 5.20 17.54 9.71
CA LEU A 89 3.87 17.42 9.14
C LEU A 89 2.80 17.63 10.20
N ASN A 90 1.69 18.29 9.81
CA ASN A 90 0.60 18.58 10.72
C ASN A 90 -0.20 17.31 11.07
N LYS A 91 -0.49 17.10 12.36
CA LYS A 91 -1.26 15.97 12.87
C LYS A 91 -2.67 15.84 12.26
N ASN A 92 -3.25 16.92 11.78
CA ASN A 92 -4.57 16.94 11.16
C ASN A 92 -4.56 16.61 9.67
N ASP A 93 -3.40 16.65 9.01
CA ASP A 93 -3.28 16.30 7.60
C ASP A 93 -3.45 14.80 7.37
N ILE A 94 -3.77 14.43 6.14
CA ILE A 94 -3.98 13.05 5.73
C ILE A 94 -2.81 12.60 4.87
N LEU A 95 -2.14 11.52 5.30
CA LEU A 95 -1.09 10.87 4.56
C LEU A 95 -1.66 9.73 3.72
N TRP A 96 -1.38 9.76 2.41
CA TRP A 96 -1.72 8.74 1.42
C TRP A 96 -0.46 7.98 1.05
N LEU A 97 -0.48 6.64 1.14
CA LEU A 97 0.67 5.80 0.85
C LEU A 97 0.57 5.22 -0.56
N PHE A 98 1.63 5.41 -1.35
CA PHE A 98 1.71 4.94 -2.74
C PHE A 98 2.92 4.01 -2.92
N TYR A 99 2.72 2.71 -2.80
CA TYR A 99 3.77 1.73 -3.08
C TYR A 99 4.05 1.61 -4.57
N ILE A 100 5.31 1.72 -4.98
CA ILE A 100 5.73 1.65 -6.39
C ILE A 100 5.36 0.33 -7.07
N PRO A 101 5.49 -0.85 -6.42
CA PRO A 101 5.13 -2.12 -7.07
C PRO A 101 3.68 -2.24 -7.48
N LEU A 102 2.79 -1.52 -6.85
CA LEU A 102 1.36 -1.55 -7.20
C LEU A 102 1.10 -0.69 -8.44
N VAL A 103 0.74 -1.35 -9.54
CA VAL A 103 0.42 -0.70 -10.81
C VAL A 103 -1.06 -0.92 -11.18
N ASN A 104 -1.53 -0.26 -12.26
CA ASN A 104 -2.94 -0.28 -12.70
C ASN A 104 -3.93 0.31 -11.70
N ARG A 105 -3.53 1.39 -11.02
CA ARG A 105 -4.43 2.14 -10.14
C ARG A 105 -5.50 2.88 -10.96
N GLU A 106 -6.72 2.97 -10.41
CA GLU A 106 -7.84 3.70 -11.01
C GLU A 106 -8.21 4.94 -10.20
N LYS A 107 -8.21 6.11 -10.83
CA LYS A 107 -8.52 7.39 -10.15
C LYS A 107 -9.88 7.39 -9.46
N LYS A 108 -10.88 6.67 -10.02
CA LYS A 108 -12.22 6.58 -9.42
C LYS A 108 -12.21 6.02 -8.00
N ASP A 109 -11.35 5.01 -7.72
CA ASP A 109 -11.25 4.39 -6.41
C ASP A 109 -10.64 5.37 -5.39
N PHE A 110 -9.62 6.10 -5.80
CA PHE A 110 -8.98 7.12 -4.96
C PHE A 110 -9.91 8.30 -4.68
N ASN A 111 -10.70 8.74 -5.68
CA ASN A 111 -11.72 9.78 -5.49
C ASN A 111 -12.83 9.32 -4.53
N ARG A 112 -13.25 8.04 -4.61
CA ARG A 112 -14.18 7.45 -3.65
C ARG A 112 -13.59 7.42 -2.23
N ALA A 113 -12.35 6.97 -2.09
CA ALA A 113 -11.64 6.96 -0.82
C ALA A 113 -11.49 8.38 -0.24
N TYR A 114 -11.18 9.37 -1.08
CA TYR A 114 -11.07 10.77 -0.67
C TYR A 114 -12.39 11.32 -0.09
N LYS A 115 -13.55 10.94 -0.63
CA LYS A 115 -14.85 11.33 -0.03
C LYS A 115 -15.00 10.80 1.40
N ILE A 116 -14.46 9.61 1.69
CA ILE A 116 -14.49 9.00 3.03
C ILE A 116 -13.62 9.80 4.00
N THR A 117 -12.46 10.29 3.57
CA THR A 117 -11.54 11.05 4.43
C THR A 117 -12.14 12.39 4.92
N LYS A 118 -13.18 12.89 4.26
CA LYS A 118 -13.89 14.13 4.67
C LYS A 118 -14.84 13.93 5.85
N LYS A 119 -15.13 12.69 6.26
CA LYS A 119 -16.00 12.43 7.39
C LYS A 119 -15.36 12.89 8.69
N LYS A 120 -16.14 13.55 9.57
CA LYS A 120 -15.66 14.15 10.84
C LYS A 120 -14.86 13.19 11.72
N LYS A 121 -15.26 11.91 11.76
CA LYS A 121 -14.63 10.85 12.57
C LYS A 121 -13.57 10.03 11.81
N PHE A 122 -13.12 10.49 10.64
CA PHE A 122 -12.10 9.76 9.88
C PHE A 122 -10.79 9.64 10.65
N LYS A 123 -10.21 8.44 10.71
CA LYS A 123 -8.92 8.12 11.33
C LYS A 123 -7.95 7.51 10.33
N SER A 124 -8.32 6.38 9.77
CA SER A 124 -7.54 5.64 8.77
C SER A 124 -8.43 4.85 7.82
N LEU A 125 -7.87 4.45 6.69
CA LEU A 125 -8.53 3.67 5.66
C LEU A 125 -7.52 2.72 5.02
N CYS A 126 -7.93 1.48 4.78
CA CYS A 126 -7.17 0.51 4.00
C CYS A 126 -8.09 -0.31 3.11
N SER A 127 -7.60 -0.72 1.95
CA SER A 127 -8.32 -1.65 1.09
C SER A 127 -8.10 -3.10 1.49
N PHE A 128 -9.14 -3.91 1.26
CA PHE A 128 -9.19 -5.33 1.56
C PHE A 128 -9.69 -6.12 0.37
N ILE A 129 -9.19 -7.33 0.21
CA ILE A 129 -9.60 -8.30 -0.81
C ILE A 129 -10.19 -9.51 -0.09
N GLU A 130 -11.36 -9.97 -0.53
CA GLU A 130 -11.90 -11.24 -0.07
C GLU A 130 -10.98 -12.38 -0.49
N ILE A 131 -10.55 -13.21 0.45
CA ILE A 131 -9.62 -14.31 0.18
C ILE A 131 -10.35 -15.50 -0.43
N ASN A 132 -9.62 -16.28 -1.23
CA ASN A 132 -10.17 -17.53 -1.76
C ASN A 132 -10.41 -18.52 -0.60
N TYR A 133 -11.47 -19.33 -0.69
CA TYR A 133 -11.80 -20.33 0.33
C TYR A 133 -10.63 -21.30 0.62
N SER A 134 -9.84 -21.68 -0.40
CA SER A 134 -8.68 -22.55 -0.24
C SER A 134 -7.55 -21.93 0.61
N GLN A 135 -7.55 -20.62 0.76
CA GLN A 135 -6.60 -19.86 1.58
C GLN A 135 -7.23 -19.35 2.88
N HIS A 136 -8.48 -19.79 3.15
CA HIS A 136 -9.20 -19.35 4.34
C HIS A 136 -8.46 -19.80 5.62
N PRO A 137 -8.31 -18.94 6.67
CA PRO A 137 -7.58 -19.27 7.90
C PRO A 137 -8.04 -20.56 8.56
N PHE A 138 -9.32 -20.92 8.46
CA PHE A 138 -9.87 -22.17 9.00
C PHE A 138 -9.45 -23.42 8.24
N TYR A 139 -8.95 -23.27 6.99
CA TYR A 139 -8.41 -24.36 6.19
C TYR A 139 -6.86 -24.37 6.17
N CYS A 140 -6.23 -23.44 6.91
CA CYS A 140 -4.79 -23.41 7.03
C CYS A 140 -4.30 -24.40 8.08
N TRP A 141 -3.25 -25.16 7.76
CA TRP A 141 -2.64 -26.16 8.62
C TRP A 141 -1.20 -25.78 8.93
N LYS A 142 -0.75 -26.03 10.13
CA LYS A 142 0.66 -25.92 10.52
C LYS A 142 1.29 -27.30 10.56
N TYR A 143 2.52 -27.40 10.09
CA TYR A 143 3.34 -28.59 10.15
C TYR A 143 4.46 -28.40 11.17
N ASN A 144 4.57 -29.31 12.12
CA ASN A 144 5.64 -29.29 13.10
C ASN A 144 5.94 -30.73 13.58
N LYS A 145 7.23 -31.09 13.61
CA LYS A 145 7.72 -32.40 14.09
C LYS A 145 6.93 -33.59 13.52
N ASN A 146 6.77 -33.64 12.20
CA ASN A 146 6.03 -34.68 11.47
C ASN A 146 4.52 -34.77 11.80
N LYS A 147 3.94 -33.74 12.41
CA LYS A 147 2.51 -33.66 12.70
C LYS A 147 1.90 -32.43 12.03
N ILE A 148 0.66 -32.58 11.58
CA ILE A 148 -0.16 -31.46 11.09
C ILE A 148 -1.26 -31.17 12.08
N SER A 149 -1.61 -29.90 12.23
CA SER A 149 -2.76 -29.45 13.02
C SER A 149 -3.34 -28.17 12.43
N GLN A 150 -4.62 -27.94 12.61
CA GLN A 150 -5.26 -26.71 12.13
C GLN A 150 -4.60 -25.47 12.76
N TYR A 151 -4.44 -24.43 11.97
CA TYR A 151 -3.94 -23.15 12.48
C TYR A 151 -4.94 -22.52 13.45
N ILE A 152 -6.23 -22.54 13.07
CA ILE A 152 -7.36 -22.15 13.90
C ILE A 152 -8.25 -23.38 14.04
N PRO A 153 -8.34 -24.00 15.25
CA PRO A 153 -9.21 -25.15 15.46
C PRO A 153 -10.66 -24.82 15.14
N ASN A 154 -11.29 -25.63 14.32
CA ASN A 154 -12.70 -25.49 13.95
C ASN A 154 -13.27 -26.82 13.46
N LYS A 155 -14.61 -26.90 13.34
CA LYS A 155 -15.36 -28.07 12.85
C LYS A 155 -16.03 -27.82 11.51
N ILE A 156 -15.71 -26.69 10.83
CA ILE A 156 -16.34 -26.34 9.56
C ILE A 156 -15.72 -27.17 8.45
N PHE A 157 -16.55 -27.93 7.73
CA PHE A 157 -16.12 -28.77 6.61
C PHE A 157 -16.75 -28.34 5.27
N ARG A 158 -17.88 -27.62 5.31
CA ARG A 158 -18.53 -27.14 4.08
C ARG A 158 -18.07 -25.74 3.76
N ARG A 159 -17.70 -25.50 2.50
CA ARG A 159 -17.25 -24.20 1.98
C ARG A 159 -18.28 -23.08 2.25
N GLN A 160 -19.55 -23.37 2.08
CA GLN A 160 -20.63 -22.39 2.27
C GLN A 160 -20.84 -21.94 3.71
N ASP A 161 -20.32 -22.68 4.66
CA ASP A 161 -20.43 -22.34 6.10
C ASP A 161 -19.26 -21.48 6.59
N LEU A 162 -18.25 -21.24 5.73
CA LEU A 162 -17.12 -20.40 6.08
C LEU A 162 -17.56 -18.94 6.23
N PRO A 163 -17.17 -18.26 7.31
CA PRO A 163 -17.35 -16.84 7.41
C PRO A 163 -16.52 -16.12 6.35
N LYS A 164 -16.97 -14.96 5.88
CA LYS A 164 -16.15 -14.15 4.96
C LYS A 164 -14.84 -13.74 5.63
N ALA A 165 -13.73 -13.96 4.95
CA ALA A 165 -12.41 -13.55 5.41
C ALA A 165 -11.73 -12.66 4.36
N TYR A 166 -10.93 -11.70 4.85
CA TYR A 166 -10.33 -10.68 4.01
C TYR A 166 -8.84 -10.54 4.33
N SER A 167 -8.05 -10.32 3.30
CA SER A 167 -6.66 -9.90 3.42
C SER A 167 -6.55 -8.40 3.16
N HIS A 168 -5.77 -7.69 3.96
CA HIS A 168 -5.47 -6.29 3.67
C HIS A 168 -4.61 -6.20 2.40
N PHE A 169 -4.81 -5.12 1.65
CA PHE A 169 -4.07 -4.87 0.43
C PHE A 169 -3.83 -3.37 0.27
N HIS A 170 -2.57 -2.94 0.27
CA HIS A 170 -2.21 -1.52 0.28
C HIS A 170 -2.40 -0.80 -1.07
N TYR A 171 -3.44 -1.16 -1.82
CA TYR A 171 -3.87 -0.43 -3.00
C TYR A 171 -4.39 0.96 -2.64
N LEU A 172 -5.26 1.02 -1.64
CA LEU A 172 -5.72 2.24 -0.99
C LEU A 172 -5.27 2.17 0.47
N SER A 173 -4.42 3.09 0.87
CA SER A 173 -3.97 3.21 2.26
C SER A 173 -3.76 4.67 2.58
N CYS A 174 -4.52 5.20 3.54
CA CYS A 174 -4.34 6.55 4.05
C CYS A 174 -4.78 6.66 5.50
N PHE A 175 -4.22 7.64 6.21
CA PHE A 175 -4.56 7.88 7.61
C PHE A 175 -4.33 9.35 7.98
N LYS A 176 -5.04 9.82 9.00
CA LYS A 176 -4.78 11.10 9.65
C LYS A 176 -3.45 11.00 10.39
N ILE A 177 -2.53 11.92 10.14
CA ILE A 177 -1.14 11.83 10.62
C ILE A 177 -1.05 11.65 12.13
N GLY A 178 -1.93 12.30 12.91
CA GLY A 178 -2.00 12.13 14.36
C GLY A 178 -2.32 10.71 14.85
N GLU A 179 -2.89 9.86 13.99
CA GLU A 179 -3.27 8.49 14.35
C GLU A 179 -2.13 7.45 14.19
N ILE A 180 -0.98 7.85 13.63
CA ILE A 180 0.10 6.90 13.29
C ILE A 180 0.56 6.04 14.46
N ASN A 181 0.52 6.56 15.69
CA ASN A 181 0.95 5.80 16.87
C ASN A 181 -0.01 4.65 17.21
N GLN A 182 -1.31 4.80 16.91
CA GLN A 182 -2.36 3.83 17.18
C GLN A 182 -2.44 2.72 16.10
N LEU A 183 -1.83 2.93 14.93
CA LEU A 183 -1.79 1.93 13.86
C LEU A 183 -0.73 0.86 14.18
N ASN A 184 -0.94 -0.37 13.72
CA ASN A 184 0.07 -1.43 13.77
C ASN A 184 1.17 -1.22 12.70
N GLU A 185 2.08 -2.16 12.53
CA GLU A 185 3.18 -2.04 11.57
C GLU A 185 2.70 -2.09 10.09
N GLU A 186 1.50 -2.61 9.84
CA GLU A 186 0.81 -2.61 8.55
C GLU A 186 -0.13 -1.40 8.36
N LEU A 187 -0.02 -0.39 9.24
CA LEU A 187 -0.83 0.84 9.22
C LEU A 187 -2.34 0.61 9.36
N ILE A 188 -2.72 -0.42 10.09
CA ILE A 188 -4.11 -0.84 10.33
C ILE A 188 -4.37 -0.95 11.84
N ASN A 189 -5.59 -0.73 12.25
CA ASN A 189 -6.09 -1.04 13.59
C ASN A 189 -7.60 -1.33 13.55
N SER A 190 -8.23 -1.59 14.71
CA SER A 190 -9.67 -1.86 14.82
C SER A 190 -10.58 -0.71 14.35
N PHE A 191 -10.06 0.52 14.27
CA PHE A 191 -10.79 1.71 13.80
C PHE A 191 -10.52 2.04 12.33
N THR A 192 -9.73 1.23 11.62
CA THR A 192 -9.46 1.45 10.19
C THR A 192 -10.74 1.21 9.40
N THR A 193 -11.14 2.21 8.61
CA THR A 193 -12.28 2.09 7.68
C THR A 193 -11.89 1.15 6.54
N PRO A 194 -12.55 -0.01 6.38
CA PRO A 194 -12.24 -0.93 5.29
C PRO A 194 -12.85 -0.44 3.98
N ILE A 195 -12.11 -0.61 2.88
CA ILE A 195 -12.64 -0.56 1.53
C ILE A 195 -12.47 -1.95 0.90
N PHE A 196 -13.57 -2.64 0.69
CA PHE A 196 -13.55 -3.92 0.00
C PHE A 196 -13.43 -3.70 -1.50
N LEU A 197 -12.38 -4.26 -2.10
CA LEU A 197 -12.18 -4.25 -3.53
C LEU A 197 -13.06 -5.34 -4.15
N ASN A 198 -13.76 -5.01 -5.23
CA ASN A 198 -14.50 -6.03 -5.97
C ASN A 198 -13.54 -6.97 -6.71
N ASN A 199 -14.03 -8.15 -7.08
CA ASN A 199 -13.24 -9.18 -7.74
C ASN A 199 -12.62 -8.70 -9.06
N HIS A 200 -13.29 -7.83 -9.81
CA HIS A 200 -12.76 -7.27 -11.05
C HIS A 200 -11.54 -6.37 -10.77
N THR A 201 -11.65 -5.43 -9.82
CA THR A 201 -10.52 -4.57 -9.41
C THR A 201 -9.38 -5.41 -8.88
N ALA A 202 -9.65 -6.35 -7.97
CA ALA A 202 -8.63 -7.21 -7.37
C ALA A 202 -7.86 -8.03 -8.43
N LYS A 203 -8.55 -8.65 -9.40
CA LYS A 203 -7.93 -9.41 -10.49
C LYS A 203 -7.11 -8.53 -11.45
N ASN A 204 -7.46 -7.26 -11.58
CA ASN A 204 -6.77 -6.32 -12.47
C ASN A 204 -5.56 -5.63 -11.84
N LEU A 205 -5.46 -5.64 -10.53
CA LEU A 205 -4.29 -5.13 -9.85
C LEU A 205 -3.10 -6.04 -10.10
N ILE A 206 -1.94 -5.42 -10.26
CA ILE A 206 -0.66 -6.10 -10.38
C ILE A 206 0.26 -5.51 -9.33
N GLU A 207 0.72 -6.35 -8.43
CA GLU A 207 1.87 -6.07 -7.59
C GLU A 207 3.09 -6.68 -8.26
N ILE A 208 4.06 -5.84 -8.59
CA ILE A 208 5.26 -6.27 -9.32
C ILE A 208 6.31 -6.73 -8.31
N ASP A 209 6.43 -8.03 -8.12
CA ASP A 209 7.45 -8.66 -7.28
C ASP A 209 8.38 -9.60 -8.05
N THR A 210 7.88 -10.18 -9.14
CA THR A 210 8.59 -11.15 -9.97
C THR A 210 8.68 -10.70 -11.44
N ILE A 211 9.54 -11.36 -12.22
CA ILE A 211 9.64 -11.13 -13.68
C ILE A 211 8.31 -11.50 -14.37
N ASP A 212 7.58 -12.50 -13.86
CA ASP A 212 6.30 -12.88 -14.45
C ASP A 212 5.22 -11.82 -14.24
N ASP A 213 5.25 -11.08 -13.13
CA ASP A 213 4.38 -9.91 -12.94
C ASP A 213 4.66 -8.82 -13.99
N VAL A 214 5.93 -8.64 -14.37
CA VAL A 214 6.31 -7.71 -15.45
C VAL A 214 5.77 -8.18 -16.80
N LYS A 215 5.83 -9.48 -17.09
CA LYS A 215 5.24 -10.07 -18.31
C LYS A 215 3.72 -9.84 -18.34
N ARG A 216 3.03 -10.10 -17.22
CA ARG A 216 1.59 -9.84 -17.07
C ARG A 216 1.24 -8.37 -17.32
N LEU A 217 2.04 -7.42 -16.83
CA LEU A 217 1.85 -6.00 -17.08
C LEU A 217 1.97 -5.65 -18.56
N LYS A 218 2.98 -6.19 -19.26
CA LYS A 218 3.20 -5.98 -20.70
C LYS A 218 2.06 -6.54 -21.54
N LEU A 219 1.59 -7.75 -21.23
CA LEU A 219 0.46 -8.37 -21.89
C LEU A 219 -0.81 -7.52 -21.74
N LYS A 220 -1.15 -7.07 -20.52
CA LYS A 220 -2.33 -6.22 -20.29
C LYS A 220 -2.26 -4.91 -21.09
N LYS A 221 -1.08 -4.28 -21.23
CA LYS A 221 -0.93 -3.08 -22.06
C LYS A 221 -1.17 -3.37 -23.53
N LYS A 222 -0.69 -4.50 -24.05
CA LYS A 222 -0.88 -4.92 -25.46
C LYS A 222 -2.36 -5.14 -25.80
N TYR A 223 -3.15 -5.66 -24.85
CA TYR A 223 -4.60 -5.91 -25.08
C TYR A 223 -5.49 -4.69 -24.81
N LYS A 224 -5.01 -3.66 -24.09
CA LYS A 224 -5.77 -2.41 -23.90
C LYS A 224 -5.65 -1.45 -25.09
N ASN A 225 -4.67 -1.64 -25.96
CA ASN A 225 -4.40 -0.82 -27.15
C ASN A 225 -4.94 -1.46 -28.43
N LYS A 226 -5.74 -2.51 -28.35
CA LYS A 226 -6.57 -3.09 -29.41
C LYS A 226 -8.05 -2.85 -29.06
#